data_9deb155357e195b2f174c2313d5a2b37
#
_entry.id   9deb155357e195b2f174c2313d5a2b37
#
_cell.length_a   1.000
_cell.length_b   1.000
_cell.length_c   1.000
_cell.angle_alpha   90.00
_cell.angle_beta   90.00
_cell.angle_gamma   90.00
#
_symmetry.space_group_name_H-M   'P 1'
#
loop_
_entity.id
_entity.type
_entity.pdbx_description
1 polymer ?
#
loop_
_entity_poly.entity_id
_entity_poly.type
_entity_poly.pdbx_seq_one_letter_code
_entity_poly.pdbx_strand_id
1 'polypeptide(L)'
;RFVLAGSGHIASVVNPPAANKYHYWTNEALPPTAAEWREGATKHPGSWWPDWHRWQAKRAGRKIPARDPAAGGLAPLCDAPGAYVRIRS
;
A
#
# COMPACT_ATOMS: atom_id res chain seq x y z
N ARG A 1 -12.60 1.20 -7.65
CA ARG A 1 -12.49 0.20 -6.57
C ARG A 1 -12.33 0.90 -5.23
N PHE A 2 -13.07 0.47 -4.24
CA PHE A 2 -12.98 0.96 -2.87
C PHE A 2 -12.52 -0.18 -1.94
N VAL A 3 -11.69 0.16 -0.95
CA VAL A 3 -11.21 -0.75 0.10
C VAL A 3 -11.38 -0.05 1.45
N LEU A 4 -12.03 -0.72 2.38
CA LEU A 4 -12.19 -0.21 3.74
C LEU A 4 -11.18 -0.90 4.66
N ALA A 5 -10.27 -0.14 5.24
CA ALA A 5 -9.30 -0.66 6.20
C ALA A 5 -9.88 -0.71 7.62
N GLY A 6 -9.46 -1.69 8.39
CA GLY A 6 -10.01 -2.01 9.71
C GLY A 6 -9.24 -1.43 10.90
N SER A 7 -8.55 -0.30 10.70
CA SER A 7 -7.80 0.38 11.77
C SER A 7 -7.80 1.89 11.57
N GLY A 8 -7.15 2.64 12.47
CA GLY A 8 -6.98 4.08 12.33
C GLY A 8 -6.23 4.46 11.04
N HIS A 9 -6.40 5.70 10.56
CA HIS A 9 -5.92 6.13 9.24
C HIS A 9 -4.42 5.90 9.02
N ILE A 10 -3.55 6.16 10.00
CA ILE A 10 -2.10 5.90 9.86
C ILE A 10 -1.82 4.40 9.85
N ALA A 11 -2.32 3.65 10.83
CA ALA A 11 -2.08 2.22 10.97
C ALA A 11 -2.66 1.40 9.81
N SER A 12 -3.72 1.89 9.17
CA SER A 12 -4.30 1.26 7.99
C SER A 12 -3.49 1.51 6.73
N VAL A 13 -2.88 2.70 6.58
CA VAL A 13 -2.03 3.04 5.42
C VAL A 13 -0.66 2.38 5.55
N VAL A 14 -0.03 2.48 6.72
CA VAL A 14 1.30 1.91 7.00
C VAL A 14 1.13 0.54 7.66
N ASN A 15 0.72 -0.44 6.88
CA ASN A 15 0.53 -1.82 7.32
C ASN A 15 1.22 -2.81 6.38
N PRO A 16 2.55 -2.99 6.51
CA PRO A 16 3.28 -3.91 5.65
C PRO A 16 2.76 -5.35 5.81
N PRO A 17 2.65 -6.14 4.73
CA PRO A 17 2.12 -7.51 4.78
C PRO A 17 2.83 -8.41 5.79
N ALA A 18 4.14 -8.25 5.95
CA ALA A 18 4.95 -9.01 6.90
C ALA A 18 4.53 -8.80 8.37
N ALA A 19 3.89 -7.69 8.71
CA ALA A 19 3.40 -7.43 10.06
C ALA A 19 2.21 -8.31 10.44
N ASN A 20 1.49 -8.85 9.47
CA ASN A 20 0.31 -9.71 9.63
C ASN A 20 -0.72 -9.15 10.65
N LYS A 21 -0.97 -7.84 10.59
CA LYS A 21 -1.88 -7.14 11.51
C LYS A 21 -3.12 -6.66 10.80
N TYR A 22 -4.20 -6.46 11.59
CA TYR A 22 -5.45 -5.85 11.17
C TYR A 22 -6.22 -6.66 10.13
N HIS A 23 -7.06 -5.99 9.36
CA HIS A 23 -7.91 -6.56 8.32
C HIS A 23 -8.42 -5.45 7.41
N TYR A 24 -9.06 -5.84 6.31
CA TYR A 24 -9.71 -4.90 5.39
C TYR A 24 -10.92 -5.56 4.74
N TRP A 25 -11.77 -4.77 4.12
CA TRP A 25 -12.93 -5.23 3.36
C TRP A 25 -12.85 -4.78 1.91
N THR A 26 -13.35 -5.63 1.03
CA THR A 26 -13.54 -5.34 -0.38
C THR A 26 -14.96 -5.68 -0.81
N ASN A 27 -15.46 -4.95 -1.80
CA ASN A 27 -16.69 -5.28 -2.50
C ASN A 27 -16.50 -4.95 -3.97
N GLU A 28 -16.87 -5.86 -4.85
CA GLU A 28 -16.80 -5.61 -6.31
C GLU A 28 -17.95 -4.71 -6.77
N ALA A 29 -19.07 -4.71 -6.08
CA ALA A 29 -20.17 -3.79 -6.31
C ALA A 29 -19.91 -2.42 -5.66
N LEU A 30 -20.49 -1.39 -6.26
CA LEU A 30 -20.52 -0.03 -5.73
C LEU A 30 -21.98 0.42 -5.57
N PRO A 31 -22.70 -0.08 -4.57
CA PRO A 31 -24.08 0.30 -4.33
C PRO A 31 -24.19 1.77 -3.90
N PRO A 32 -25.41 2.36 -3.91
CA PRO A 32 -25.62 3.78 -3.63
C PRO A 32 -25.20 4.25 -2.25
N THR A 33 -25.25 3.37 -1.24
CA THR A 33 -24.95 3.75 0.14
C THR A 33 -23.75 3.01 0.72
N ALA A 34 -23.08 3.62 1.68
CA ALA A 34 -21.97 3.00 2.40
C ALA A 34 -22.42 1.78 3.23
N ALA A 35 -23.66 1.80 3.74
CA ALA A 35 -24.23 0.69 4.51
C ALA A 35 -24.40 -0.56 3.62
N GLU A 36 -25.01 -0.43 2.45
CA GLU A 36 -25.16 -1.51 1.49
C GLU A 36 -23.80 -2.03 1.00
N TRP A 37 -22.85 -1.12 0.77
CA TRP A 37 -21.49 -1.53 0.41
C TRP A 37 -20.87 -2.38 1.50
N ARG A 38 -21.01 -1.96 2.76
CA ARG A 38 -20.42 -2.66 3.91
C ARG A 38 -21.10 -4.01 4.17
N GLU A 39 -22.40 -4.12 3.98
CA GLU A 39 -23.17 -5.36 4.12
C GLU A 39 -22.73 -6.41 3.10
N GLY A 40 -22.54 -6.03 1.84
CA GLY A 40 -22.06 -6.90 0.77
C GLY A 40 -20.54 -7.10 0.73
N ALA A 41 -19.78 -6.52 1.67
CA ALA A 41 -18.31 -6.58 1.63
C ALA A 41 -17.75 -7.86 2.25
N THR A 42 -16.71 -8.39 1.62
CA THR A 42 -15.93 -9.53 2.14
C THR A 42 -14.77 -9.02 3.00
N LYS A 43 -14.63 -9.59 4.19
CA LYS A 43 -13.53 -9.31 5.12
C LYS A 43 -12.31 -10.16 4.80
N HIS A 44 -11.14 -9.53 4.79
CA HIS A 44 -9.84 -10.17 4.57
C HIS A 44 -8.90 -9.87 5.75
N PRO A 45 -8.10 -10.83 6.24
CA PRO A 45 -7.09 -10.57 7.27
C PRO A 45 -5.87 -9.86 6.68
N GLY A 46 -5.15 -9.14 7.55
CA GLY A 46 -3.85 -8.53 7.24
C GLY A 46 -3.92 -7.24 6.42
N SER A 47 -2.89 -7.01 5.65
CA SER A 47 -2.69 -5.79 4.85
C SER A 47 -3.46 -5.82 3.54
N TRP A 48 -4.05 -4.68 3.14
CA TRP A 48 -4.67 -4.48 1.83
C TRP A 48 -3.64 -4.26 0.70
N TRP A 49 -2.36 -4.06 0.99
CA TRP A 49 -1.32 -3.81 -0.02
C TRP A 49 -1.21 -4.90 -1.08
N PRO A 50 -1.25 -6.21 -0.76
CA PRO A 50 -1.23 -7.26 -1.78
C PRO A 50 -2.44 -7.22 -2.72
N ASP A 51 -3.63 -6.88 -2.21
CA ASP A 51 -4.82 -6.71 -3.03
C ASP A 51 -4.68 -5.53 -3.99
N TRP A 52 -4.23 -4.39 -3.49
CA TRP A 52 -3.95 -3.20 -4.30
C TRP A 52 -2.88 -3.47 -5.35
N HIS A 53 -1.80 -4.17 -4.99
CA HIS A 53 -0.75 -4.54 -5.94
C HIS A 53 -1.29 -5.40 -7.09
N ARG A 54 -2.11 -6.42 -6.79
CA ARG A 54 -2.75 -7.25 -7.83
C ARG A 54 -3.66 -6.43 -8.76
N TRP A 55 -4.42 -5.52 -8.20
CA TRP A 55 -5.29 -4.64 -8.98
C TRP A 55 -4.48 -3.70 -9.88
N GLN A 56 -3.41 -3.11 -9.35
CA GLN A 56 -2.54 -2.19 -10.07
C GLN A 56 -1.70 -2.90 -11.15
N ALA A 57 -1.20 -4.09 -10.87
CA ALA A 57 -0.37 -4.87 -11.79
C ALA A 57 -1.05 -5.12 -13.15
N LYS A 58 -2.37 -5.28 -13.16
CA LYS A 58 -3.17 -5.42 -14.39
C LYS A 58 -3.17 -4.15 -15.27
N ARG A 59 -2.73 -3.01 -14.75
CA ARG A 59 -2.74 -1.68 -15.39
C ARG A 59 -1.34 -1.09 -15.59
N ALA A 60 -0.34 -1.63 -14.92
CA ALA A 60 1.02 -1.09 -14.88
C ALA A 60 1.87 -1.43 -16.12
N GLY A 61 1.40 -2.30 -16.99
CA GLY A 61 2.19 -2.77 -18.14
C GLY A 61 3.32 -3.72 -17.73
N ARG A 62 4.31 -3.87 -18.60
CA ARG A 62 5.45 -4.77 -18.36
C ARG A 62 6.41 -4.20 -17.31
N LYS A 63 7.09 -5.08 -16.59
CA LYS A 63 8.22 -4.69 -15.73
C LYS A 63 9.37 -4.17 -16.59
N ILE A 64 10.01 -3.11 -16.13
CA ILE A 64 11.23 -2.53 -16.69
C ILE A 64 12.34 -2.60 -15.63
N PRO A 65 13.64 -2.53 -16.02
CA PRO A 65 14.73 -2.43 -15.06
C PRO A 65 14.51 -1.26 -14.08
N ALA A 66 14.92 -1.44 -12.84
CA ALA A 66 14.89 -0.35 -11.86
C ALA A 66 15.80 0.80 -12.33
N ARG A 67 15.37 2.02 -12.07
CA ARG A 67 16.22 3.19 -12.34
C ARG A 67 17.40 3.18 -11.35
N ASP A 68 18.59 3.37 -11.86
CA ASP A 68 19.78 3.63 -11.03
C ASP A 68 19.80 5.11 -10.62
N PRO A 69 19.70 5.45 -9.33
CA PRO A 69 19.78 6.83 -8.87
C PRO A 69 21.11 7.52 -9.24
N ALA A 70 22.20 6.78 -9.34
CA ALA A 70 23.53 7.30 -9.69
C ALA A 70 23.67 7.65 -11.18
N ALA A 71 22.82 7.11 -12.07
CA ALA A 71 22.88 7.37 -13.50
C ALA A 71 22.52 8.81 -13.89
N GLY A 72 22.03 9.62 -12.97
CA GLY A 72 21.67 11.04 -13.17
C GLY A 72 22.84 12.03 -13.10
N GLY A 73 24.07 11.57 -12.95
CA GLY A 73 25.26 12.44 -12.87
C GLY A 73 25.60 12.97 -11.46
N LEU A 74 24.74 12.70 -10.47
CA LEU A 74 25.00 13.00 -9.06
C LEU A 74 25.31 11.71 -8.32
N ALA A 75 26.49 11.59 -7.74
CA ALA A 75 26.86 10.42 -6.94
C ALA A 75 26.01 10.35 -5.68
N PRO A 76 25.54 9.15 -5.25
CA PRO A 76 24.93 8.97 -3.95
C PRO A 76 25.90 9.36 -2.82
N LEU A 77 25.39 10.11 -1.82
CA LEU A 77 26.21 10.56 -0.68
C LEU A 77 26.35 9.48 0.40
N CYS A 78 25.33 8.65 0.55
CA CYS A 78 25.30 7.56 1.53
C CYS A 78 24.15 6.59 1.20
N ASP A 79 24.18 5.42 1.82
CA ASP A 79 23.10 4.44 1.70
C ASP A 79 21.78 4.94 2.31
N ALA A 80 20.67 4.47 1.81
CA ALA A 80 19.35 4.72 2.40
C ALA A 80 19.28 4.12 3.82
N PRO A 81 18.57 4.76 4.75
CA PRO A 81 17.73 5.97 4.63
C PRO A 81 18.50 7.30 4.78
N GLY A 82 19.82 7.29 4.73
CA GLY A 82 20.66 8.47 4.92
C GLY A 82 20.95 8.79 6.38
N ALA A 83 21.76 9.85 6.62
CA ALA A 83 22.21 10.22 7.96
C ALA A 83 21.17 11.01 8.76
N TYR A 84 20.41 11.89 8.09
CA TYR A 84 19.49 12.82 8.75
C TYR A 84 18.42 12.12 9.62
N VAL A 85 17.82 11.08 9.13
CA VAL A 85 16.74 10.35 9.86
C VAL A 85 17.24 9.56 11.08
N ARG A 86 18.55 9.45 11.25
CA ARG A 86 19.21 8.77 12.40
C ARG A 86 19.54 9.72 13.53
N ILE A 87 19.42 11.03 13.30
CA ILE A 87 19.66 12.06 14.31
C ILE A 87 18.39 12.22 15.12
N ARG A 88 18.46 11.98 16.43
CA ARG A 88 17.38 12.30 17.36
C ARG A 88 17.57 13.73 17.86
N SER A 89 16.54 14.55 17.68
CA SER A 89 16.44 15.87 18.32
C SER A 89 16.06 15.73 19.79
#